data_229626df6eb4151cda7c0d539f1abd44
#
_entry.id   229626df6eb4151cda7c0d539f1abd44
#
_cell.length_a   1.000
_cell.length_b   1.000
_cell.length_c   1.000
_cell.angle_alpha   90.00
_cell.angle_beta   90.00
_cell.angle_gamma   90.00
#
_symmetry.space_group_name_H-M   'P 1'
#
loop_
_entity.id
_entity.type
_entity.pdbx_description
1 polymer ?
#
loop_
_entity_poly.entity_id
_entity_poly.type
_entity_poly.pdbx_seq_one_letter_code
_entity_poly.pdbx_strand_id
1 'polypeptide(L)'
;MAVERETIELAYLAAIQHLPPRQRAVLILRDVAGWSAEETSQALELSVAAVKSALQRARATLRMHLPARRSQWGPATAPSEQERAVLRRYMEASVEGDLSALAGLLREDARQTMPPDSQVFDGRAAILDMWRPVMTGPQAWGEWRALATRANRQPAVANYVRRPGQVRFTAVNIDVLRVEDGLIAEITTFGAELHTAFGLPHEL
;
A
#
# COMPACT_ATOMS: atom_id res chain seq x y z
N MET A 1 18.37 -2.70 20.01
CA MET A 1 17.04 -2.24 20.48
C MET A 1 16.45 -1.07 19.67
N ALA A 2 17.00 -0.73 18.52
CA ALA A 2 16.44 0.29 17.63
C ALA A 2 15.73 -0.29 16.39
N VAL A 3 15.86 -1.57 16.11
CA VAL A 3 15.43 -2.21 14.85
C VAL A 3 13.98 -2.71 14.87
N GLU A 4 13.33 -2.79 16.03
CA GLU A 4 11.94 -3.27 16.16
C GLU A 4 10.86 -2.20 15.97
N ARG A 5 11.25 -0.92 15.84
CA ARG A 5 10.30 0.20 15.70
C ARG A 5 9.96 0.58 14.25
N GLU A 6 10.62 0.01 13.25
CA GLU A 6 10.51 0.45 11.86
C GLU A 6 9.47 -0.29 11.00
N THR A 7 8.72 -1.23 11.56
CA THR A 7 7.74 -1.99 10.78
C THR A 7 6.31 -1.51 11.04
N ILE A 8 6.04 -0.25 10.80
CA ILE A 8 4.66 0.18 10.57
C ILE A 8 4.35 -0.18 9.11
N GLU A 9 3.61 -1.26 8.94
CA GLU A 9 3.19 -1.70 7.61
C GLU A 9 2.30 -0.65 6.94
N LEU A 10 2.43 -0.44 5.64
CA LEU A 10 1.63 0.54 4.89
C LEU A 10 0.12 0.33 5.08
N ALA A 11 -0.33 -0.94 5.17
CA ALA A 11 -1.71 -1.26 5.49
C ALA A 11 -2.15 -0.69 6.87
N TYR A 12 -1.24 -0.68 7.85
CA TYR A 12 -1.52 -0.07 9.14
C TYR A 12 -1.62 1.45 9.03
N LEU A 13 -0.76 2.08 8.22
CA LEU A 13 -0.84 3.53 7.96
C LEU A 13 -2.12 3.89 7.21
N ALA A 14 -2.52 3.09 6.22
CA ALA A 14 -3.79 3.26 5.53
C ALA A 14 -4.98 3.10 6.48
N ALA A 15 -4.98 2.06 7.30
CA ALA A 15 -6.04 1.82 8.27
C ALA A 15 -6.13 2.92 9.36
N ILE A 16 -5.01 3.51 9.76
CA ILE A 16 -4.98 4.66 10.69
C ILE A 16 -5.74 5.87 10.13
N GLN A 17 -5.75 6.07 8.82
CA GLN A 17 -6.44 7.20 8.19
C GLN A 17 -7.96 7.10 8.32
N HIS A 18 -8.52 5.89 8.46
CA HIS A 18 -9.95 5.68 8.72
C HIS A 18 -10.36 5.98 10.17
N LEU A 19 -9.41 6.26 11.06
CA LEU A 19 -9.70 6.60 12.44
C LEU A 19 -10.10 8.07 12.60
N PRO A 20 -11.11 8.38 13.45
CA PRO A 20 -11.34 9.74 13.89
C PRO A 20 -10.06 10.36 14.49
N PRO A 21 -9.82 11.68 14.33
CA PRO A 21 -8.55 12.31 14.71
C PRO A 21 -8.10 12.02 16.14
N ARG A 22 -9.01 12.06 17.12
CA ARG A 22 -8.68 11.73 18.53
C ARG A 22 -8.26 10.27 18.73
N GLN A 23 -8.94 9.34 18.07
CA GLN A 23 -8.58 7.92 18.15
C GLN A 23 -7.22 7.65 17.49
N ARG A 24 -6.95 8.32 16.37
CA ARG A 24 -5.67 8.27 15.67
C ARG A 24 -4.53 8.78 16.55
N ALA A 25 -4.68 9.97 17.14
CA ALA A 25 -3.68 10.53 18.05
C ALA A 25 -3.39 9.61 19.22
N VAL A 26 -4.43 9.11 19.91
CA VAL A 26 -4.27 8.18 21.02
C VAL A 26 -3.55 6.90 20.59
N LEU A 27 -3.92 6.32 19.44
CA LEU A 27 -3.28 5.11 18.93
C LEU A 27 -1.80 5.32 18.66
N ILE A 28 -1.43 6.43 17.99
CA ILE A 28 -0.04 6.75 17.66
C ILE A 28 0.77 6.92 18.93
N LEU A 29 0.30 7.70 19.88
CA LEU A 29 1.03 7.95 21.12
C LEU A 29 1.19 6.66 21.95
N ARG A 30 0.14 5.85 22.05
CA ARG A 30 0.13 4.62 22.86
C ARG A 30 0.88 3.46 22.22
N ASP A 31 0.58 3.15 20.96
CA ASP A 31 1.01 1.91 20.31
C ASP A 31 2.27 2.10 19.45
N VAL A 32 2.54 3.32 19.00
CA VAL A 32 3.73 3.63 18.18
C VAL A 32 4.82 4.31 19.01
N ALA A 33 4.47 5.39 19.71
CA ALA A 33 5.44 6.16 20.52
C ALA A 33 5.69 5.53 21.91
N GLY A 34 4.87 4.58 22.35
CA GLY A 34 5.03 3.85 23.61
C GLY A 34 4.73 4.66 24.86
N TRP A 35 3.99 5.76 24.74
CA TRP A 35 3.62 6.62 25.88
C TRP A 35 2.67 5.90 26.83
N SER A 36 2.70 6.27 28.12
CA SER A 36 1.73 5.81 29.12
C SER A 36 0.35 6.43 28.87
N ALA A 37 -0.70 5.86 29.49
CA ALA A 37 -2.03 6.43 29.40
C ALA A 37 -2.11 7.81 30.07
N GLU A 38 -1.32 8.01 31.13
CA GLU A 38 -1.19 9.25 31.86
C GLU A 38 -0.52 10.34 31.02
N GLU A 39 0.63 10.07 30.39
CA GLU A 39 1.31 10.99 29.47
C GLU A 39 0.41 11.37 28.27
N THR A 40 -0.25 10.37 27.69
CA THR A 40 -1.20 10.59 26.59
C THR A 40 -2.40 11.44 27.02
N SER A 41 -2.91 11.24 28.26
CA SER A 41 -4.03 12.02 28.80
C SER A 41 -3.67 13.49 28.99
N GLN A 42 -2.46 13.75 29.47
CA GLN A 42 -1.94 15.12 29.64
C GLN A 42 -1.76 15.82 28.30
N ALA A 43 -1.10 15.15 27.34
CA ALA A 43 -0.80 15.73 26.03
C ALA A 43 -2.04 16.02 25.19
N LEU A 44 -3.10 15.23 25.32
CA LEU A 44 -4.33 15.38 24.55
C LEU A 44 -5.47 16.06 25.33
N GLU A 45 -5.22 16.51 26.58
CA GLU A 45 -6.20 17.11 27.47
C GLU A 45 -7.45 16.22 27.65
N LEU A 46 -7.22 14.91 27.86
CA LEU A 46 -8.26 13.89 28.02
C LEU A 46 -8.13 13.25 29.41
N SER A 47 -9.21 12.65 29.91
CA SER A 47 -9.08 11.76 31.07
C SER A 47 -8.41 10.44 30.67
N VAL A 48 -7.72 9.79 31.59
CA VAL A 48 -7.11 8.46 31.40
C VAL A 48 -8.16 7.43 30.94
N ALA A 49 -9.38 7.51 31.46
CA ALA A 49 -10.49 6.66 31.04
C ALA A 49 -10.89 6.91 29.58
N ALA A 50 -10.89 8.18 29.13
CA ALA A 50 -11.17 8.54 27.74
C ALA A 50 -10.06 8.05 26.81
N VAL A 51 -8.78 8.12 27.21
CA VAL A 51 -7.66 7.56 26.46
C VAL A 51 -7.82 6.05 26.29
N LYS A 52 -8.10 5.31 27.37
CA LYS A 52 -8.31 3.84 27.31
C LYS A 52 -9.47 3.47 26.38
N SER A 53 -10.61 4.18 26.48
CA SER A 53 -11.78 3.96 25.62
C SER A 53 -11.50 4.31 24.15
N ALA A 54 -10.78 5.40 23.87
CA ALA A 54 -10.40 5.79 22.52
C ALA A 54 -9.45 4.77 21.89
N LEU A 55 -8.48 4.26 22.65
CA LEU A 55 -7.55 3.22 22.20
C LEU A 55 -8.29 1.92 21.85
N GLN A 56 -9.23 1.52 22.71
CA GLN A 56 -10.03 0.31 22.47
C GLN A 56 -10.85 0.43 21.18
N ARG A 57 -11.52 1.56 20.97
CA ARG A 57 -12.25 1.82 19.71
C ARG A 57 -11.33 1.89 18.50
N ALA A 58 -10.21 2.58 18.61
CA ALA A 58 -9.23 2.64 17.54
C ALA A 58 -8.76 1.25 17.11
N ARG A 59 -8.39 0.41 18.05
CA ARG A 59 -7.97 -0.98 17.79
C ARG A 59 -9.11 -1.84 17.20
N ALA A 60 -10.37 -1.61 17.61
CA ALA A 60 -11.52 -2.30 17.03
C ALA A 60 -11.74 -1.89 15.58
N THR A 61 -11.70 -0.59 15.27
CA THR A 61 -11.81 -0.07 13.90
C THR A 61 -10.66 -0.57 13.03
N LEU A 62 -9.42 -0.56 13.52
CA LEU A 62 -8.28 -1.11 12.77
C LEU A 62 -8.48 -2.58 12.42
N ARG A 63 -9.01 -3.40 13.33
CA ARG A 63 -9.25 -4.83 13.04
C ARG A 63 -10.28 -5.05 11.94
N MET A 64 -11.23 -4.13 11.75
CA MET A 64 -12.21 -4.21 10.66
C MET A 64 -11.61 -3.83 9.30
N HIS A 65 -10.62 -2.94 9.29
CA HIS A 65 -9.97 -2.43 8.08
C HIS A 65 -8.66 -3.14 7.74
N LEU A 66 -8.05 -3.83 8.71
CA LEU A 66 -6.87 -4.66 8.47
C LEU A 66 -7.31 -6.05 8.02
N PRO A 67 -6.62 -6.64 7.03
CA PRO A 67 -6.89 -8.01 6.60
C PRO A 67 -6.85 -8.99 7.78
N ALA A 68 -7.75 -9.96 7.80
CA ALA A 68 -7.88 -10.93 8.89
C ALA A 68 -6.62 -11.80 9.12
N ARG A 69 -5.67 -11.78 8.19
CA ARG A 69 -4.46 -12.64 8.16
C ARG A 69 -3.20 -11.98 8.75
N ARG A 70 -3.34 -11.07 9.70
CA ARG A 70 -2.20 -10.40 10.37
C ARG A 70 -1.21 -11.39 11.04
N SER A 71 -1.63 -12.57 11.42
CA SER A 71 -0.78 -13.60 12.03
C SER A 71 0.20 -14.27 11.05
N GLN A 72 0.09 -14.02 9.76
CA GLN A 72 0.97 -14.55 8.70
C GLN A 72 2.04 -13.55 8.24
N TRP A 73 2.05 -12.35 8.79
CA TRP A 73 3.05 -11.34 8.51
C TRP A 73 4.28 -11.62 9.38
N GLY A 74 5.05 -12.61 8.98
CA GLY A 74 6.36 -12.87 9.58
C GLY A 74 7.28 -11.65 9.48
N PRO A 75 8.33 -11.53 10.29
CA PRO A 75 9.33 -10.47 10.14
C PRO A 75 9.91 -10.60 8.73
N ALA A 76 9.48 -9.70 7.84
CA ALA A 76 9.89 -9.75 6.45
C ALA A 76 11.39 -9.49 6.36
N THR A 77 12.13 -10.50 6.00
CA THR A 77 13.45 -10.38 5.38
C THR A 77 13.31 -9.63 4.04
N ALA A 78 14.43 -9.27 3.40
CA ALA A 78 14.38 -8.74 2.03
C ALA A 78 13.53 -9.64 1.12
N PRO A 79 12.86 -9.10 0.08
CA PRO A 79 12.01 -9.91 -0.79
C PRO A 79 12.71 -11.18 -1.26
N SER A 80 12.03 -12.30 -1.17
CA SER A 80 12.51 -13.62 -1.61
C SER A 80 12.76 -13.62 -3.13
N GLU A 81 13.47 -14.64 -3.62
CA GLU A 81 13.66 -14.81 -5.08
C GLU A 81 12.33 -14.94 -5.83
N GLN A 82 11.36 -15.65 -5.21
CA GLN A 82 10.03 -15.79 -5.77
C GLN A 82 9.28 -14.46 -5.86
N GLU A 83 9.31 -13.64 -4.82
CA GLU A 83 8.70 -12.29 -4.82
C GLU A 83 9.37 -11.38 -5.85
N ARG A 84 10.70 -11.43 -5.99
CA ARG A 84 11.41 -10.70 -7.04
C ARG A 84 11.03 -11.16 -8.44
N ALA A 85 10.82 -12.45 -8.66
CA ALA A 85 10.36 -12.99 -9.93
C ALA A 85 8.96 -12.52 -10.28
N VAL A 86 8.03 -12.50 -9.31
CA VAL A 86 6.68 -11.95 -9.49
C VAL A 86 6.75 -10.47 -9.82
N LEU A 87 7.56 -9.69 -9.11
CA LEU A 87 7.75 -8.26 -9.37
C LEU A 87 8.22 -7.99 -10.81
N ARG A 88 9.24 -8.72 -11.29
CA ARG A 88 9.73 -8.57 -12.66
C ARG A 88 8.63 -8.82 -13.69
N ARG A 89 7.90 -9.93 -13.57
CA ARG A 89 6.80 -10.27 -14.47
C ARG A 89 5.65 -9.25 -14.41
N TYR A 90 5.37 -8.73 -13.21
CA TYR A 90 4.37 -7.67 -13.04
C TYR A 90 4.79 -6.39 -13.78
N MET A 91 6.04 -5.98 -13.65
CA MET A 91 6.60 -4.80 -14.34
C MET A 91 6.56 -4.96 -15.86
N GLU A 92 7.00 -6.11 -16.38
CA GLU A 92 6.98 -6.44 -17.79
C GLU A 92 5.56 -6.36 -18.37
N ALA A 93 4.62 -7.08 -17.75
CA ALA A 93 3.23 -7.09 -18.18
C ALA A 93 2.54 -5.71 -18.08
N SER A 94 2.88 -4.92 -17.04
CA SER A 94 2.36 -3.56 -16.88
C SER A 94 2.87 -2.61 -17.96
N VAL A 95 4.14 -2.69 -18.32
CA VAL A 95 4.75 -1.87 -19.37
C VAL A 95 4.18 -2.23 -20.76
N GLU A 96 3.95 -3.50 -21.00
CA GLU A 96 3.37 -4.00 -22.26
C GLU A 96 1.85 -3.83 -22.37
N GLY A 97 1.18 -3.52 -21.25
CA GLY A 97 -0.28 -3.46 -21.19
C GLY A 97 -0.94 -4.84 -21.36
N ASP A 98 -0.19 -5.92 -21.03
CA ASP A 98 -0.68 -7.29 -21.14
C ASP A 98 -1.55 -7.68 -19.94
N LEU A 99 -2.85 -7.38 -20.07
CA LEU A 99 -3.85 -7.72 -19.04
C LEU A 99 -3.98 -9.24 -18.82
N SER A 100 -3.65 -10.08 -19.81
CA SER A 100 -3.70 -11.54 -19.66
C SER A 100 -2.55 -12.03 -18.78
N ALA A 101 -1.34 -11.53 -19.02
CA ALA A 101 -0.19 -11.82 -18.17
C ALA A 101 -0.41 -11.32 -16.75
N LEU A 102 -0.95 -10.09 -16.58
CA LEU A 102 -1.30 -9.53 -15.27
C LEU A 102 -2.36 -10.39 -14.55
N ALA A 103 -3.38 -10.86 -15.26
CA ALA A 103 -4.37 -11.78 -14.70
C ALA A 103 -3.74 -13.07 -14.15
N GLY A 104 -2.75 -13.60 -14.86
CA GLY A 104 -2.01 -14.80 -14.44
C GLY A 104 -1.13 -14.60 -13.19
N LEU A 105 -0.84 -13.36 -12.81
CA LEU A 105 -0.08 -13.02 -11.60
C LEU A 105 -0.97 -12.77 -10.38
N LEU A 106 -2.25 -12.45 -10.57
CA LEU A 106 -3.20 -12.16 -9.50
C LEU A 106 -3.87 -13.44 -9.00
N ARG A 107 -4.01 -13.55 -7.69
CA ARG A 107 -4.92 -14.53 -7.10
C ARG A 107 -6.36 -14.22 -7.54
N GLU A 108 -7.23 -15.20 -7.52
CA GLU A 108 -8.65 -15.01 -7.83
C GLU A 108 -9.33 -14.05 -6.85
N ASP A 109 -8.96 -14.15 -5.56
CA ASP A 109 -9.40 -13.30 -4.45
C ASP A 109 -8.45 -12.11 -4.18
N ALA A 110 -7.63 -11.71 -5.16
CA ALA A 110 -6.72 -10.58 -5.01
C ALA A 110 -7.47 -9.28 -4.71
N ARG A 111 -6.85 -8.41 -3.95
CA ARG A 111 -7.44 -7.13 -3.55
C ARG A 111 -6.54 -5.96 -3.92
N GLN A 112 -7.11 -4.87 -4.42
CA GLN A 112 -6.39 -3.61 -4.61
C GLN A 112 -7.04 -2.49 -3.84
N THR A 113 -6.20 -1.70 -3.15
CA THR A 113 -6.60 -0.51 -2.40
C THR A 113 -5.77 0.69 -2.82
N MET A 114 -6.34 1.89 -2.75
CA MET A 114 -5.69 3.14 -3.17
C MET A 114 -5.79 4.22 -2.07
N PRO A 115 -5.11 4.06 -0.92
CA PRO A 115 -5.15 5.08 0.12
C PRO A 115 -4.56 6.42 -0.39
N PRO A 116 -5.12 7.59 0.03
CA PRO A 116 -6.13 7.74 1.10
C PRO A 116 -7.58 7.47 0.67
N ASP A 117 -7.83 7.19 -0.60
CA ASP A 117 -9.17 6.89 -1.08
C ASP A 117 -9.70 5.61 -0.46
N SER A 118 -11.00 5.58 -0.23
CA SER A 118 -11.68 4.40 0.32
C SER A 118 -12.02 3.34 -0.73
N GLN A 119 -11.59 3.56 -1.98
CA GLN A 119 -11.84 2.62 -3.08
C GLN A 119 -11.12 1.29 -2.84
N VAL A 120 -11.86 0.22 -3.03
CA VAL A 120 -11.39 -1.15 -2.91
C VAL A 120 -11.88 -1.94 -4.09
N PHE A 121 -10.98 -2.64 -4.75
CA PHE A 121 -11.29 -3.58 -5.83
C PHE A 121 -11.06 -4.98 -5.31
N ASP A 122 -12.14 -5.72 -5.07
CA ASP A 122 -12.10 -7.07 -4.54
C ASP A 122 -12.25 -8.08 -5.69
N GLY A 123 -11.30 -8.97 -5.80
CA GLY A 123 -11.21 -9.98 -6.83
C GLY A 123 -10.47 -9.53 -8.10
N ARG A 124 -9.77 -10.50 -8.71
CA ARG A 124 -8.99 -10.32 -9.94
C ARG A 124 -9.75 -9.62 -11.05
N ALA A 125 -11.02 -9.98 -11.27
CA ALA A 125 -11.85 -9.39 -12.32
C ALA A 125 -12.04 -7.89 -12.11
N ALA A 126 -12.39 -7.46 -10.90
CA ALA A 126 -12.59 -6.04 -10.56
C ALA A 126 -11.30 -5.21 -10.75
N ILE A 127 -10.15 -5.78 -10.41
CA ILE A 127 -8.85 -5.14 -10.60
C ILE A 127 -8.56 -4.94 -12.09
N LEU A 128 -8.74 -5.98 -12.90
CA LEU A 128 -8.49 -5.92 -14.34
C LEU A 128 -9.45 -4.97 -15.06
N ASP A 129 -10.71 -4.91 -14.65
CA ASP A 129 -11.69 -3.99 -15.22
C ASP A 129 -11.34 -2.53 -14.92
N MET A 130 -10.77 -2.25 -13.76
CA MET A 130 -10.26 -0.93 -13.40
C MET A 130 -9.00 -0.56 -14.22
N TRP A 131 -8.08 -1.51 -14.45
CA TRP A 131 -6.86 -1.25 -15.23
C TRP A 131 -7.12 -1.11 -16.73
N ARG A 132 -8.08 -1.86 -17.28
CA ARG A 132 -8.34 -1.94 -18.72
C ARG A 132 -8.40 -0.58 -19.43
N PRO A 133 -9.21 0.41 -18.99
CA PRO A 133 -9.32 1.68 -19.71
C PRO A 133 -8.05 2.51 -19.67
N VAL A 134 -7.19 2.35 -18.66
CA VAL A 134 -5.96 3.14 -18.53
C VAL A 134 -4.77 2.51 -19.25
N MET A 135 -4.79 1.19 -19.45
CA MET A 135 -3.69 0.44 -20.06
C MET A 135 -3.94 0.14 -21.55
N THR A 136 -5.19 -0.01 -21.96
CA THR A 136 -5.53 -0.48 -23.31
C THR A 136 -6.65 0.34 -23.96
N GLY A 137 -6.69 0.31 -25.31
CA GLY A 137 -7.75 0.95 -26.07
C GLY A 137 -7.56 2.46 -26.28
N PRO A 138 -8.59 3.14 -26.84
CA PRO A 138 -8.49 4.56 -27.24
C PRO A 138 -8.28 5.54 -26.09
N GLN A 139 -8.60 5.14 -24.88
CA GLN A 139 -8.45 5.95 -23.66
C GLN A 139 -7.20 5.60 -22.86
N ALA A 140 -6.37 4.70 -23.37
CA ALA A 140 -5.11 4.35 -22.71
C ALA A 140 -4.27 5.59 -22.44
N TRP A 141 -3.65 5.64 -21.27
CA TRP A 141 -2.91 6.83 -20.84
C TRP A 141 -1.63 7.10 -21.63
N GLY A 142 -1.10 6.12 -22.32
CA GLY A 142 0.09 6.24 -23.15
C GLY A 142 1.07 5.09 -22.90
N GLU A 143 2.34 5.39 -23.06
CA GLU A 143 3.41 4.43 -22.85
C GLU A 143 3.77 4.37 -21.36
N TRP A 144 3.96 3.15 -20.84
CA TRP A 144 4.30 2.92 -19.45
C TRP A 144 5.78 2.60 -19.27
N ARG A 145 6.32 3.02 -18.13
CA ARG A 145 7.59 2.57 -17.58
C ARG A 145 7.45 2.22 -16.11
N ALA A 146 8.27 1.27 -15.68
CA ALA A 146 8.26 0.77 -14.31
C ALA A 146 9.69 0.77 -13.74
N LEU A 147 9.85 1.22 -12.50
CA LEU A 147 11.09 1.10 -11.74
C LEU A 147 10.83 0.23 -10.52
N ALA A 148 11.66 -0.80 -10.34
CA ALA A 148 11.60 -1.63 -9.15
C ALA A 148 12.02 -0.83 -7.92
N THR A 149 11.25 -0.95 -6.85
CA THR A 149 11.56 -0.41 -5.54
C THR A 149 11.08 -1.37 -4.46
N ARG A 150 11.03 -0.93 -3.23
CA ARG A 150 10.50 -1.68 -2.09
C ARG A 150 9.90 -0.75 -1.06
N ALA A 151 8.83 -1.19 -0.44
CA ALA A 151 8.17 -0.50 0.66
C ALA A 151 7.88 -1.51 1.77
N ASN A 152 8.22 -1.19 3.01
CA ASN A 152 8.03 -2.08 4.17
C ASN A 152 8.53 -3.53 3.92
N ARG A 153 9.69 -3.65 3.27
CA ARG A 153 10.31 -4.94 2.89
C ARG A 153 9.51 -5.77 1.86
N GLN A 154 8.41 -5.25 1.36
CA GLN A 154 7.66 -5.85 0.27
C GLN A 154 8.19 -5.36 -1.08
N PRO A 155 8.09 -6.19 -2.14
CA PRO A 155 8.36 -5.73 -3.49
C PRO A 155 7.39 -4.61 -3.87
N ALA A 156 7.92 -3.57 -4.49
CA ALA A 156 7.11 -2.46 -4.97
C ALA A 156 7.59 -1.98 -6.34
N VAL A 157 6.70 -1.35 -7.08
CA VAL A 157 6.99 -0.78 -8.40
C VAL A 157 6.52 0.65 -8.46
N ALA A 158 7.38 1.55 -8.91
CA ALA A 158 7.02 2.91 -9.26
C ALA A 158 6.67 2.96 -10.75
N ASN A 159 5.46 3.36 -11.05
CA ASN A 159 4.92 3.44 -12.40
C ASN A 159 4.97 4.86 -12.94
N TYR A 160 5.34 4.97 -14.19
CA TYR A 160 5.43 6.22 -14.93
C TYR A 160 4.70 6.09 -16.26
N VAL A 161 4.10 7.17 -16.72
CA VAL A 161 3.41 7.21 -18.00
C VAL A 161 3.93 8.38 -18.84
N ARG A 162 4.12 8.12 -20.14
CA ARG A 162 4.32 9.15 -21.16
C ARG A 162 3.05 9.28 -21.98
N ARG A 163 2.28 10.32 -21.72
CA ARG A 163 1.03 10.57 -22.42
C ARG A 163 1.28 11.03 -23.86
N PRO A 164 0.33 10.86 -24.77
CA PRO A 164 0.44 11.38 -26.13
C PRO A 164 0.82 12.87 -26.15
N GLY A 165 1.86 13.22 -26.92
CA GLY A 165 2.39 14.58 -27.02
C GLY A 165 3.39 14.99 -25.93
N GLN A 166 3.63 14.15 -24.91
CA GLN A 166 4.67 14.39 -23.91
C GLN A 166 6.01 13.79 -24.33
N VAL A 167 7.09 14.44 -23.91
CA VAL A 167 8.47 13.99 -24.17
C VAL A 167 8.98 13.08 -23.04
N ARG A 168 8.54 13.34 -21.81
CA ARG A 168 9.03 12.66 -20.61
C ARG A 168 7.96 11.75 -20.02
N PHE A 169 8.42 10.74 -19.31
CA PHE A 169 7.56 9.91 -18.47
C PHE A 169 7.35 10.61 -17.14
N THR A 170 6.11 10.77 -16.73
CA THR A 170 5.72 11.39 -15.47
C THR A 170 5.28 10.32 -14.48
N ALA A 171 5.66 10.47 -13.23
CA ALA A 171 5.27 9.57 -12.14
C ALA A 171 3.74 9.50 -12.00
N VAL A 172 3.22 8.28 -11.78
CA VAL A 172 1.79 8.01 -11.63
C VAL A 172 1.48 7.49 -10.23
N ASN A 173 2.08 6.38 -9.86
CA ASN A 173 1.80 5.69 -8.60
C ASN A 173 2.96 4.80 -8.16
N ILE A 174 2.88 4.31 -6.93
CA ILE A 174 3.71 3.23 -6.41
C ILE A 174 2.77 2.10 -6.00
N ASP A 175 2.93 0.93 -6.62
CA ASP A 175 2.22 -0.29 -6.26
C ASP A 175 3.09 -1.14 -5.33
N VAL A 176 2.59 -1.43 -4.14
CA VAL A 176 3.23 -2.33 -3.18
C VAL A 176 2.53 -3.68 -3.27
N LEU A 177 3.30 -4.73 -3.51
CA LEU A 177 2.77 -6.06 -3.80
C LEU A 177 2.93 -6.98 -2.60
N ARG A 178 1.84 -7.57 -2.15
CA ARG A 178 1.88 -8.70 -1.23
C ARG A 178 1.72 -9.98 -2.01
N VAL A 179 2.80 -10.77 -2.01
CA VAL A 179 2.87 -12.04 -2.75
C VAL A 179 2.67 -13.20 -1.78
N GLU A 180 1.78 -14.13 -2.13
CA GLU A 180 1.53 -15.38 -1.42
C GLU A 180 1.53 -16.52 -2.44
N ASP A 181 2.27 -17.59 -2.14
CA ASP A 181 2.35 -18.79 -3.00
C ASP A 181 2.69 -18.49 -4.48
N GLY A 182 3.49 -17.42 -4.72
CA GLY A 182 3.92 -17.01 -6.07
C GLY A 182 2.88 -16.20 -6.85
N LEU A 183 1.79 -15.80 -6.22
CA LEU A 183 0.76 -14.93 -6.79
C LEU A 183 0.59 -13.67 -5.95
N ILE A 184 0.13 -12.60 -6.58
CA ILE A 184 -0.19 -11.35 -5.91
C ILE A 184 -1.53 -11.50 -5.21
N ALA A 185 -1.52 -11.42 -3.89
CA ALA A 185 -2.72 -11.48 -3.06
C ALA A 185 -3.29 -10.08 -2.77
N GLU A 186 -2.42 -9.06 -2.76
CA GLU A 186 -2.84 -7.68 -2.50
C GLU A 186 -1.93 -6.68 -3.20
N ILE A 187 -2.53 -5.61 -3.69
CA ILE A 187 -1.83 -4.43 -4.21
C ILE A 187 -2.29 -3.23 -3.40
N THR A 188 -1.34 -2.50 -2.80
CA THR A 188 -1.62 -1.19 -2.23
C THR A 188 -1.00 -0.13 -3.11
N THR A 189 -1.82 0.69 -3.75
CA THR A 189 -1.41 1.73 -4.68
C THR A 189 -1.37 3.08 -3.99
N PHE A 190 -0.25 3.76 -4.06
CA PHE A 190 -0.06 5.12 -3.53
C PHE A 190 0.19 6.09 -4.68
N GLY A 191 -0.23 7.34 -4.53
CA GLY A 191 -0.07 8.36 -5.54
C GLY A 191 1.39 8.79 -5.77
N ALA A 192 1.58 9.58 -6.84
CA ALA A 192 2.89 10.07 -7.27
C ALA A 192 3.61 10.94 -6.24
N GLU A 193 2.89 11.54 -5.32
CA GLU A 193 3.43 12.41 -4.26
C GLU A 193 4.43 11.71 -3.34
N LEU A 194 4.37 10.38 -3.26
CA LEU A 194 5.30 9.60 -2.44
C LEU A 194 6.63 9.30 -3.13
N HIS A 195 6.78 9.53 -4.44
CA HIS A 195 8.01 9.20 -5.17
C HIS A 195 9.25 9.81 -4.53
N THR A 196 9.20 11.09 -4.16
CA THR A 196 10.33 11.77 -3.49
C THR A 196 10.72 11.10 -2.17
N ALA A 197 9.75 10.67 -1.38
CA ALA A 197 10.00 9.99 -0.10
C ALA A 197 10.70 8.63 -0.29
N PHE A 198 10.53 8.00 -1.45
CA PHE A 198 11.23 6.76 -1.85
C PHE A 198 12.53 7.01 -2.62
N GLY A 199 12.98 8.26 -2.75
CA GLY A 199 14.16 8.61 -3.54
C GLY A 199 13.98 8.40 -5.05
N LEU A 200 12.75 8.38 -5.52
CA LEU A 200 12.40 8.17 -6.92
C LEU A 200 12.16 9.52 -7.62
N PRO A 201 12.58 9.68 -8.88
CA PRO A 201 12.33 10.89 -9.64
C PRO A 201 10.85 11.03 -9.99
N HIS A 202 10.37 12.28 -10.14
CA HIS A 202 9.02 12.54 -10.64
C HIS A 202 8.90 12.44 -12.16
N GLU A 203 10.03 12.53 -12.89
CA GLU A 203 10.11 12.40 -14.35
C GLU A 203 11.29 11.52 -14.74
N LEU A 204 11.14 10.79 -15.85
CA LEU A 204 12.16 9.98 -16.49
C LEU A 204 12.44 10.48 -17.91
#